data_7a526ee6f78f926453d1d42f39bf477a
#
_entry.id   7a526ee6f78f926453d1d42f39bf477a
#
_cell.length_a   1.000
_cell.length_b   1.000
_cell.length_c   1.000
_cell.angle_alpha   90.00
_cell.angle_beta   90.00
_cell.angle_gamma   90.00
#
_symmetry.space_group_name_H-M   'P 1'
#
loop_
_entity.id
_entity.type
_entity.pdbx_description
1 polymer ?
#
loop_
_entity_poly.entity_id
_entity_poly.type
_entity_poly.pdbx_seq_one_letter_code
_entity_poly.pdbx_strand_id
1 'polypeptide(L)'
;MITIKSPREIELLRIAGNVVYQTHQYIKPFIKPGITTKELDRLCEEFIRSKGCTPSFKGCEGFPNAVCMSVNDCVVHGYPSNYKLKEGDIITLDIGACYKGYHGDSGWTYAVGKISKENEYLMEHTEKALYEGIKAAIVDNRVGDIGYNVEKYANEHNLGIVREFVGHGVGTEVHEDPNVPNYGEKNTGPRLREGMVIAIEPMLTLGSDDIEIDENGLTAYTYDGSNAAHFEHTIAITKEGPIILTGEWENGEEWYSWSRRKSNWCFTWRQIQGRVRKWLYCRSSCFW
;
A
#
# COMPACT_ATOMS: atom_id res chain seq x y z
N MET A 1 21.51 1.86 -6.07
CA MET A 1 21.49 2.74 -7.30
C MET A 1 20.09 2.71 -7.87
N ILE A 2 19.52 3.87 -8.16
CA ILE A 2 18.15 3.97 -8.71
C ILE A 2 18.10 3.35 -10.12
N THR A 3 17.20 2.39 -10.32
CA THR A 3 17.01 1.67 -11.58
C THR A 3 15.86 2.28 -12.39
N ILE A 4 16.03 2.36 -13.71
CA ILE A 4 14.99 2.79 -14.64
C ILE A 4 14.50 1.54 -15.37
N LYS A 5 13.24 1.21 -15.18
CA LYS A 5 12.61 0.01 -15.74
C LYS A 5 12.23 0.24 -17.20
N SER A 6 12.59 -0.71 -18.03
CA SER A 6 12.10 -0.77 -19.40
C SER A 6 10.58 -1.04 -19.41
N PRO A 7 9.88 -0.74 -20.50
CA PRO A 7 8.45 -1.04 -20.62
C PRO A 7 8.11 -2.53 -20.41
N ARG A 8 9.01 -3.45 -20.80
CA ARG A 8 8.84 -4.89 -20.54
C ARG A 8 8.91 -5.22 -19.05
N GLU A 9 9.81 -4.59 -18.31
CA GLU A 9 9.95 -4.78 -16.87
C GLU A 9 8.75 -4.19 -16.13
N ILE A 10 8.27 -3.01 -16.55
CA ILE A 10 7.05 -2.40 -16.00
C ILE A 10 5.85 -3.34 -16.20
N GLU A 11 5.75 -4.02 -17.36
CA GLU A 11 4.69 -5.00 -17.59
C GLU A 11 4.78 -6.20 -16.63
N LEU A 12 5.98 -6.70 -16.31
CA LEU A 12 6.16 -7.78 -15.33
C LEU A 12 5.80 -7.32 -13.92
N LEU A 13 6.20 -6.10 -13.53
CA LEU A 13 5.81 -5.47 -12.27
C LEU A 13 4.29 -5.26 -12.18
N ARG A 14 3.64 -4.87 -13.29
CA ARG A 14 2.18 -4.73 -13.38
C ARG A 14 1.46 -6.06 -13.16
N ILE A 15 1.98 -7.16 -13.76
CA ILE A 15 1.42 -8.49 -13.56
C ILE A 15 1.52 -8.90 -12.08
N ALA A 16 2.70 -8.70 -11.46
CA ALA A 16 2.90 -8.95 -10.05
C ALA A 16 1.95 -8.09 -9.18
N GLY A 17 1.89 -6.78 -9.44
CA GLY A 17 1.00 -5.85 -8.75
C GLY A 17 -0.48 -6.17 -8.90
N ASN A 18 -0.90 -6.65 -10.08
CA ASN A 18 -2.28 -7.10 -10.26
C ASN A 18 -2.60 -8.35 -9.43
N VAL A 19 -1.63 -9.26 -9.23
CA VAL A 19 -1.82 -10.41 -8.31
C VAL A 19 -1.95 -9.94 -6.87
N VAL A 20 -1.16 -8.94 -6.44
CA VAL A 20 -1.32 -8.30 -5.12
C VAL A 20 -2.74 -7.72 -4.98
N TYR A 21 -3.19 -6.92 -5.95
CA TYR A 21 -4.55 -6.37 -5.95
C TYR A 21 -5.63 -7.48 -5.87
N GLN A 22 -5.51 -8.54 -6.69
CA GLN A 22 -6.45 -9.66 -6.65
C GLN A 22 -6.42 -10.37 -5.29
N THR A 23 -5.25 -10.46 -4.64
CA THR A 23 -5.13 -11.06 -3.30
C THR A 23 -5.88 -10.22 -2.26
N HIS A 24 -5.76 -8.89 -2.30
CA HIS A 24 -6.56 -7.99 -1.47
C HIS A 24 -8.06 -8.16 -1.68
N GLN A 25 -8.52 -8.30 -2.94
CA GLN A 25 -9.94 -8.52 -3.24
C GLN A 25 -10.41 -9.91 -2.76
N TYR A 26 -9.58 -10.93 -2.91
CA TYR A 26 -9.88 -12.31 -2.46
C TYR A 26 -9.98 -12.41 -0.95
N ILE A 27 -9.05 -11.82 -0.21
CA ILE A 27 -8.97 -11.97 1.25
C ILE A 27 -10.01 -11.14 2.00
N LYS A 28 -10.44 -10.00 1.43
CA LYS A 28 -11.36 -9.05 2.06
C LYS A 28 -12.60 -9.68 2.71
N PRO A 29 -13.36 -10.62 2.08
CA PRO A 29 -14.54 -11.23 2.69
C PRO A 29 -14.23 -12.17 3.87
N PHE A 30 -12.97 -12.58 4.05
CA PHE A 30 -12.54 -13.42 5.16
C PHE A 30 -12.16 -12.61 6.40
N ILE A 31 -11.91 -11.30 6.26
CA ILE A 31 -11.56 -10.41 7.37
C ILE A 31 -12.81 -10.12 8.20
N LYS A 32 -12.99 -10.91 9.27
CA LYS A 32 -14.15 -10.82 10.17
C LYS A 32 -13.79 -11.32 11.57
N PRO A 33 -14.55 -10.95 12.60
CA PRO A 33 -14.31 -11.43 13.95
C PRO A 33 -14.21 -12.97 14.04
N GLY A 34 -13.21 -13.44 14.77
CA GLY A 34 -12.97 -14.87 15.04
C GLY A 34 -11.98 -15.56 14.11
N ILE A 35 -11.65 -15.02 12.94
CA ILE A 35 -10.56 -15.55 12.11
C ILE A 35 -9.21 -15.22 12.73
N THR A 36 -8.22 -16.11 12.58
CA THR A 36 -6.85 -15.82 13.01
C THR A 36 -6.04 -15.16 11.91
N THR A 37 -5.07 -14.31 12.29
CA THR A 37 -4.15 -13.71 11.32
C THR A 37 -3.31 -14.78 10.60
N LYS A 38 -2.98 -15.88 11.28
CA LYS A 38 -2.31 -17.05 10.67
C LYS A 38 -3.14 -17.72 9.57
N GLU A 39 -4.46 -17.79 9.73
CA GLU A 39 -5.34 -18.35 8.70
C GLU A 39 -5.45 -17.40 7.50
N LEU A 40 -5.48 -16.09 7.73
CA LEU A 40 -5.45 -15.09 6.65
C LEU A 40 -4.13 -15.17 5.86
N ASP A 41 -2.99 -15.34 6.53
CA ASP A 41 -1.67 -15.53 5.89
C ASP A 41 -1.68 -16.77 4.97
N ARG A 42 -2.17 -17.91 5.48
CA ARG A 42 -2.29 -19.15 4.72
C ARG A 42 -3.14 -18.96 3.45
N LEU A 43 -4.29 -18.30 3.57
CA LEU A 43 -5.19 -18.03 2.45
C LEU A 43 -4.54 -17.12 1.40
N CYS A 44 -3.84 -16.07 1.83
CA CYS A 44 -3.10 -15.18 0.93
C CYS A 44 -1.98 -15.93 0.21
N GLU A 45 -1.16 -16.72 0.92
CA GLU A 45 -0.09 -17.51 0.32
C GLU A 45 -0.62 -18.48 -0.75
N GLU A 46 -1.67 -19.23 -0.43
CA GLU A 46 -2.30 -20.17 -1.36
C GLU A 46 -2.82 -19.44 -2.61
N PHE A 47 -3.45 -18.28 -2.43
CA PHE A 47 -3.97 -17.51 -3.55
C PHE A 47 -2.85 -16.96 -4.44
N ILE A 48 -1.81 -16.35 -3.87
CA ILE A 48 -0.64 -15.85 -4.62
C ILE A 48 -0.01 -16.97 -5.44
N ARG A 49 0.20 -18.15 -4.82
CA ARG A 49 0.78 -19.32 -5.50
C ARG A 49 -0.14 -19.85 -6.61
N SER A 50 -1.45 -19.82 -6.43
CA SER A 50 -2.42 -20.23 -7.45
C SER A 50 -2.37 -19.36 -8.70
N LYS A 51 -1.86 -18.13 -8.59
CA LYS A 51 -1.64 -17.19 -9.71
C LYS A 51 -0.28 -17.35 -10.40
N GLY A 52 0.52 -18.34 -10.00
CA GLY A 52 1.86 -18.57 -10.55
C GLY A 52 2.91 -17.58 -10.04
N CYS A 53 2.63 -16.92 -8.92
CA CYS A 53 3.55 -16.04 -8.21
C CYS A 53 4.08 -16.69 -6.92
N THR A 54 5.13 -16.11 -6.35
CA THR A 54 5.60 -16.43 -5.01
C THR A 54 5.38 -15.22 -4.09
N PRO A 55 5.09 -15.43 -2.76
CA PRO A 55 5.06 -14.33 -1.81
C PRO A 55 6.42 -13.66 -1.73
N SER A 56 6.46 -12.32 -1.78
CA SER A 56 7.71 -11.55 -1.80
C SER A 56 8.40 -11.53 -0.44
N PHE A 57 7.63 -11.47 0.64
CA PHE A 57 8.19 -11.26 1.98
C PHE A 57 8.71 -12.54 2.63
N LYS A 58 8.22 -13.71 2.22
CA LYS A 58 8.58 -14.98 2.84
C LYS A 58 10.07 -15.30 2.66
N GLY A 59 10.84 -15.19 3.74
CA GLY A 59 12.30 -15.32 3.76
C GLY A 59 13.07 -14.03 3.53
N CYS A 60 12.40 -12.93 3.18
CA CYS A 60 13.01 -11.62 3.05
C CYS A 60 13.41 -11.12 4.45
N GLU A 61 14.66 -10.72 4.65
CA GLU A 61 15.20 -10.23 5.92
C GLU A 61 14.85 -11.11 7.15
N GLY A 62 14.59 -12.41 6.92
CA GLY A 62 14.22 -13.36 7.95
C GLY A 62 12.72 -13.40 8.30
N PHE A 63 11.87 -12.64 7.61
CA PHE A 63 10.42 -12.69 7.83
C PHE A 63 9.85 -14.06 7.42
N PRO A 64 9.15 -14.79 8.32
CA PRO A 64 8.82 -16.20 8.08
C PRO A 64 7.52 -16.41 7.30
N ASN A 65 6.66 -15.39 7.20
CA ASN A 65 5.31 -15.48 6.68
C ASN A 65 5.19 -14.91 5.25
N ALA A 66 4.04 -15.11 4.62
CA ALA A 66 3.78 -14.63 3.27
C ALA A 66 3.33 -13.17 3.24
N VAL A 67 2.65 -12.71 4.31
CA VAL A 67 2.01 -11.38 4.41
C VAL A 67 2.32 -10.79 5.79
N CYS A 68 2.65 -9.49 5.84
CA CYS A 68 2.68 -8.76 7.11
C CYS A 68 1.25 -8.43 7.56
N MET A 69 0.96 -8.65 8.85
CA MET A 69 -0.39 -8.45 9.41
C MET A 69 -0.32 -7.63 10.70
N SER A 70 -0.58 -6.35 10.57
CA SER A 70 -0.45 -5.37 11.63
C SER A 70 -1.83 -5.01 12.17
N VAL A 71 -2.11 -5.29 13.46
CA VAL A 71 -3.42 -5.10 14.08
C VAL A 71 -3.37 -3.93 15.06
N ASN A 72 -4.31 -3.00 14.97
CA ASN A 72 -4.53 -1.86 15.85
C ASN A 72 -3.29 -0.94 15.98
N ASP A 73 -2.57 -1.01 17.09
CA ASP A 73 -1.36 -0.25 17.41
C ASP A 73 -0.08 -0.78 16.74
N CYS A 74 -0.15 -1.95 16.13
CA CYS A 74 0.93 -2.45 15.29
C CYS A 74 0.98 -1.62 14.00
N VAL A 75 2.09 -0.95 13.75
CA VAL A 75 2.30 -0.07 12.60
C VAL A 75 2.59 -0.87 11.34
N VAL A 76 3.68 -1.66 11.37
CA VAL A 76 4.17 -2.48 10.24
C VAL A 76 4.84 -3.77 10.72
N HIS A 77 5.06 -4.68 9.79
CA HIS A 77 5.80 -5.94 9.96
C HIS A 77 5.22 -6.87 11.03
N GLY A 78 3.92 -6.76 11.31
CA GLY A 78 3.23 -7.64 12.24
C GLY A 78 3.28 -9.11 11.77
N TYR A 79 3.61 -10.04 12.69
CA TYR A 79 3.66 -11.46 12.38
C TYR A 79 2.28 -12.10 12.49
N PRO A 80 1.83 -12.82 11.44
CA PRO A 80 0.67 -13.71 11.54
C PRO A 80 0.78 -14.69 12.71
N SER A 81 -0.27 -14.76 13.51
CA SER A 81 -0.28 -15.51 14.76
C SER A 81 -1.65 -16.19 15.01
N ASN A 82 -1.82 -16.80 16.16
CA ASN A 82 -3.12 -17.31 16.61
C ASN A 82 -4.05 -16.21 17.16
N TYR A 83 -3.68 -14.93 17.03
CA TYR A 83 -4.56 -13.82 17.38
C TYR A 83 -5.84 -13.90 16.55
N LYS A 84 -6.97 -13.93 17.22
CA LYS A 84 -8.30 -13.93 16.62
C LYS A 84 -8.80 -12.51 16.52
N LEU A 85 -9.04 -12.04 15.28
CA LEU A 85 -9.61 -10.72 15.06
C LEU A 85 -10.91 -10.55 15.84
N LYS A 86 -11.10 -9.36 16.39
CA LYS A 86 -12.27 -8.97 17.20
C LYS A 86 -13.07 -7.90 16.49
N GLU A 87 -14.34 -7.79 16.84
CA GLU A 87 -15.16 -6.65 16.45
C GLU A 87 -14.54 -5.35 16.94
N GLY A 88 -14.37 -4.39 16.04
CA GLY A 88 -13.73 -3.11 16.35
C GLY A 88 -12.24 -3.01 16.01
N ASP A 89 -11.55 -4.15 15.75
CA ASP A 89 -10.17 -4.11 15.29
C ASP A 89 -10.06 -3.44 13.91
N ILE A 90 -8.91 -2.84 13.65
CA ILE A 90 -8.42 -2.57 12.30
C ILE A 90 -7.20 -3.45 12.04
N ILE A 91 -7.02 -3.90 10.81
CA ILE A 91 -5.88 -4.73 10.44
C ILE A 91 -5.31 -4.29 9.11
N THR A 92 -4.03 -4.02 9.07
CA THR A 92 -3.29 -3.84 7.81
C THR A 92 -2.78 -5.19 7.32
N LEU A 93 -3.09 -5.51 6.08
CA LEU A 93 -2.44 -6.57 5.32
C LEU A 93 -1.50 -5.91 4.33
N ASP A 94 -0.22 -6.18 4.49
CA ASP A 94 0.80 -5.76 3.54
C ASP A 94 1.26 -6.98 2.76
N ILE A 95 1.02 -6.94 1.43
CA ILE A 95 1.06 -8.10 0.53
C ILE A 95 2.03 -7.85 -0.61
N GLY A 96 3.07 -8.67 -0.66
CA GLY A 96 4.01 -8.71 -1.78
C GLY A 96 3.86 -9.97 -2.63
N ALA A 97 3.92 -9.84 -3.96
CA ALA A 97 3.95 -10.96 -4.89
C ALA A 97 5.06 -10.80 -5.92
N CYS A 98 5.76 -11.90 -6.20
CA CYS A 98 6.83 -11.94 -7.19
C CYS A 98 6.41 -12.78 -8.40
N TYR A 99 6.46 -12.18 -9.59
CA TYR A 99 6.22 -12.81 -10.87
C TYR A 99 7.46 -12.74 -11.76
N LYS A 100 8.05 -13.91 -12.06
CA LYS A 100 9.26 -14.01 -12.91
C LYS A 100 10.43 -13.11 -12.44
N GLY A 101 10.62 -12.98 -11.12
CA GLY A 101 11.68 -12.18 -10.53
C GLY A 101 11.37 -10.67 -10.45
N TYR A 102 10.14 -10.25 -10.66
CA TYR A 102 9.68 -8.87 -10.46
C TYR A 102 8.58 -8.80 -9.42
N HIS A 103 8.67 -7.82 -8.52
CA HIS A 103 7.83 -7.69 -7.34
C HIS A 103 6.71 -6.67 -7.54
N GLY A 104 5.60 -6.89 -6.87
CA GLY A 104 4.56 -5.90 -6.63
C GLY A 104 4.28 -5.89 -5.13
N ASP A 105 4.00 -4.72 -4.57
CA ASP A 105 3.86 -4.47 -3.15
C ASP A 105 2.72 -3.52 -2.85
N SER A 106 1.89 -3.84 -1.86
CA SER A 106 0.78 -2.98 -1.45
C SER A 106 0.23 -3.32 -0.08
N GLY A 107 0.11 -2.32 0.77
CA GLY A 107 -0.48 -2.39 2.09
C GLY A 107 -1.89 -1.78 2.14
N TRP A 108 -2.86 -2.48 2.75
CA TRP A 108 -4.22 -1.98 2.92
C TRP A 108 -4.74 -2.28 4.32
N THR A 109 -5.28 -1.25 4.99
CA THR A 109 -5.94 -1.39 6.29
C THR A 109 -7.42 -1.69 6.10
N TYR A 110 -7.93 -2.66 6.85
CA TYR A 110 -9.31 -3.14 6.83
C TYR A 110 -9.96 -3.02 8.19
N ALA A 111 -11.24 -2.66 8.19
CA ALA A 111 -12.09 -2.72 9.36
C ALA A 111 -12.56 -4.15 9.64
N VAL A 112 -12.55 -4.58 10.90
CA VAL A 112 -13.08 -5.85 11.37
C VAL A 112 -14.44 -5.64 12.01
N GLY A 113 -15.51 -5.91 11.26
CA GLY A 113 -16.86 -5.60 11.69
C GLY A 113 -17.11 -4.09 11.81
N LYS A 114 -17.76 -3.67 12.90
CA LYS A 114 -18.03 -2.25 13.18
C LYS A 114 -16.89 -1.65 14.01
N ILE A 115 -16.20 -0.67 13.45
CA ILE A 115 -15.11 0.05 14.11
C ILE A 115 -15.56 1.39 14.70
N SER A 116 -14.70 2.03 15.49
CA SER A 116 -14.93 3.36 16.02
C SER A 116 -14.86 4.44 14.92
N LYS A 117 -15.38 5.63 15.22
CA LYS A 117 -15.30 6.76 14.28
C LYS A 117 -13.88 7.28 14.12
N GLU A 118 -13.08 7.17 15.14
CA GLU A 118 -11.66 7.53 15.13
C GLU A 118 -10.89 6.60 14.18
N ASN A 119 -11.16 5.30 14.22
CA ASN A 119 -10.57 4.34 13.30
C ASN A 119 -11.07 4.53 11.86
N GLU A 120 -12.38 4.82 11.67
CA GLU A 120 -12.91 5.19 10.35
C GLU A 120 -12.17 6.43 9.80
N TYR A 121 -11.96 7.45 10.64
CA TYR A 121 -11.24 8.67 10.31
C TYR A 121 -9.78 8.38 9.93
N LEU A 122 -9.07 7.63 10.79
CA LEU A 122 -7.67 7.25 10.55
C LEU A 122 -7.51 6.55 9.19
N MET A 123 -8.28 5.50 8.95
CA MET A 123 -8.21 4.73 7.69
C MET A 123 -8.51 5.60 6.46
N GLU A 124 -9.58 6.40 6.53
CA GLU A 124 -9.98 7.28 5.43
C GLU A 124 -8.88 8.30 5.09
N HIS A 125 -8.28 8.91 6.12
CA HIS A 125 -7.29 9.96 5.92
C HIS A 125 -5.90 9.41 5.59
N THR A 126 -5.55 8.22 6.04
CA THR A 126 -4.30 7.54 5.61
C THR A 126 -4.37 7.17 4.12
N GLU A 127 -5.51 6.61 3.67
CA GLU A 127 -5.70 6.33 2.24
C GLU A 127 -5.63 7.61 1.39
N LYS A 128 -6.25 8.70 1.85
CA LYS A 128 -6.18 9.99 1.14
C LYS A 128 -4.78 10.58 1.11
N ALA A 129 -4.02 10.47 2.21
CA ALA A 129 -2.63 10.91 2.26
C ALA A 129 -1.76 10.19 1.23
N LEU A 130 -1.96 8.87 1.06
CA LEU A 130 -1.32 8.10 -0.01
C LEU A 130 -1.60 8.71 -1.40
N TYR A 131 -2.85 9.03 -1.71
CA TYR A 131 -3.19 9.61 -3.00
C TYR A 131 -2.65 11.04 -3.19
N GLU A 132 -2.48 11.83 -2.13
CA GLU A 132 -1.79 13.13 -2.21
C GLU A 132 -0.29 12.94 -2.57
N GLY A 133 0.36 11.91 -2.00
CA GLY A 133 1.71 11.52 -2.40
C GLY A 133 1.79 11.07 -3.86
N ILE A 134 0.87 10.19 -4.29
CA ILE A 134 0.81 9.68 -5.67
C ILE A 134 0.63 10.83 -6.68
N LYS A 135 -0.20 11.83 -6.40
CA LYS A 135 -0.39 13.01 -7.27
C LYS A 135 0.89 13.80 -7.48
N ALA A 136 1.78 13.82 -6.48
CA ALA A 136 3.06 14.51 -6.57
C ALA A 136 4.14 13.70 -7.30
N ALA A 137 3.90 12.41 -7.55
CA ALA A 137 4.85 11.49 -8.17
C ALA A 137 4.88 11.63 -9.71
N ILE A 138 5.18 12.81 -10.21
CA ILE A 138 5.28 13.12 -11.64
C ILE A 138 6.72 13.35 -12.08
N VAL A 139 6.99 13.16 -13.36
CA VAL A 139 8.31 13.44 -13.96
C VAL A 139 8.77 14.86 -13.61
N ASP A 140 10.04 15.02 -13.31
CA ASP A 140 10.73 16.24 -12.89
C ASP A 140 10.49 16.70 -11.46
N ASN A 141 9.45 16.28 -10.77
CA ASN A 141 9.37 16.41 -9.32
C ASN A 141 10.46 15.57 -8.64
N ARG A 142 10.59 15.70 -7.33
CA ARG A 142 11.54 14.97 -6.51
C ARG A 142 10.82 14.12 -5.47
N VAL A 143 11.52 13.16 -4.90
CA VAL A 143 11.00 12.32 -3.81
C VAL A 143 10.49 13.15 -2.64
N GLY A 144 11.18 14.23 -2.26
CA GLY A 144 10.73 15.14 -1.22
C GLY A 144 9.40 15.85 -1.52
N ASP A 145 9.01 15.99 -2.79
CA ASP A 145 7.69 16.54 -3.14
C ASP A 145 6.57 15.55 -2.78
N ILE A 146 6.82 14.24 -2.89
CA ILE A 146 5.90 13.19 -2.45
C ILE A 146 5.70 13.29 -0.95
N GLY A 147 6.78 13.20 -0.18
CA GLY A 147 6.73 13.23 1.28
C GLY A 147 6.11 14.53 1.82
N TYR A 148 6.45 15.68 1.23
CA TYR A 148 5.85 16.97 1.59
C TYR A 148 4.32 16.96 1.46
N ASN A 149 3.77 16.39 0.39
CA ASN A 149 2.32 16.38 0.19
C ASN A 149 1.61 15.40 1.14
N VAL A 150 2.23 14.26 1.44
CA VAL A 150 1.75 13.31 2.46
C VAL A 150 1.73 13.97 3.83
N GLU A 151 2.86 14.53 4.27
CA GLU A 151 3.03 15.18 5.58
C GLU A 151 2.08 16.37 5.75
N LYS A 152 1.98 17.22 4.73
CA LYS A 152 1.05 18.35 4.73
C LYS A 152 -0.38 17.87 4.98
N TYR A 153 -0.81 16.84 4.26
CA TYR A 153 -2.15 16.30 4.39
C TYR A 153 -2.40 15.72 5.79
N ALA A 154 -1.48 14.93 6.31
CA ALA A 154 -1.59 14.33 7.65
C ALA A 154 -1.65 15.41 8.74
N ASN A 155 -0.79 16.43 8.67
CA ASN A 155 -0.78 17.57 9.61
C ASN A 155 -2.08 18.37 9.59
N GLU A 156 -2.67 18.61 8.40
CA GLU A 156 -3.98 19.27 8.26
C GLU A 156 -5.11 18.47 8.92
N HIS A 157 -4.91 17.16 9.16
CA HIS A 157 -5.88 16.26 9.77
C HIS A 157 -5.48 15.80 11.18
N ASN A 158 -4.43 16.39 11.77
CA ASN A 158 -3.93 16.09 13.12
C ASN A 158 -3.63 14.58 13.32
N LEU A 159 -3.01 13.94 12.32
CA LEU A 159 -2.54 12.55 12.38
C LEU A 159 -1.03 12.53 12.52
N GLY A 160 -0.51 11.63 13.36
CA GLY A 160 0.92 11.36 13.47
C GLY A 160 1.45 10.69 12.20
N ILE A 161 2.73 10.90 11.88
CA ILE A 161 3.40 10.31 10.71
C ILE A 161 4.61 9.54 11.19
N VAL A 162 4.60 8.23 11.03
CA VAL A 162 5.75 7.40 11.34
C VAL A 162 6.89 7.75 10.39
N ARG A 163 8.10 7.98 10.95
CA ARG A 163 9.26 8.48 10.21
C ARG A 163 10.35 7.44 9.98
N GLU A 164 10.36 6.39 10.77
CA GLU A 164 11.37 5.33 10.76
C GLU A 164 11.22 4.40 9.56
N PHE A 165 10.00 4.26 9.04
CA PHE A 165 9.67 3.47 7.87
C PHE A 165 9.26 4.36 6.71
N VAL A 166 9.74 3.99 5.53
CA VAL A 166 9.60 4.82 4.34
C VAL A 166 9.36 3.94 3.11
N GLY A 167 8.70 4.46 2.12
CA GLY A 167 8.56 3.83 0.83
C GLY A 167 9.91 3.63 0.14
N HIS A 168 9.89 2.89 -0.95
CA HIS A 168 11.11 2.41 -1.61
C HIS A 168 10.93 2.23 -3.12
N GLY A 169 12.03 2.05 -3.84
CA GLY A 169 11.98 1.52 -5.20
C GLY A 169 11.51 0.06 -5.21
N VAL A 170 10.88 -0.35 -6.29
CA VAL A 170 10.43 -1.74 -6.50
C VAL A 170 10.92 -2.25 -7.84
N GLY A 171 11.42 -3.49 -7.88
CA GLY A 171 11.95 -4.06 -9.10
C GLY A 171 12.18 -5.56 -9.03
N THR A 172 13.42 -5.98 -9.25
CA THR A 172 13.88 -7.36 -9.07
C THR A 172 14.12 -7.71 -7.61
N GLU A 173 14.29 -6.69 -6.78
CA GLU A 173 14.20 -6.80 -5.33
C GLU A 173 12.90 -6.12 -4.85
N VAL A 174 12.41 -6.53 -3.68
CA VAL A 174 11.25 -5.88 -3.05
C VAL A 174 11.62 -4.44 -2.72
N HIS A 175 12.76 -4.27 -2.05
CA HIS A 175 13.26 -2.98 -1.63
C HIS A 175 14.46 -2.57 -2.50
N GLU A 176 14.27 -1.55 -3.34
CA GLU A 176 15.32 -0.92 -4.15
C GLU A 176 15.43 0.58 -3.81
N ASP A 177 16.51 1.22 -4.26
CA ASP A 177 16.58 2.69 -4.29
C ASP A 177 15.50 3.29 -5.23
N PRO A 178 14.99 4.49 -4.92
CA PRO A 178 15.30 5.33 -3.78
C PRO A 178 14.41 5.02 -2.57
N ASN A 179 14.84 5.42 -1.37
CA ASN A 179 13.92 5.60 -0.25
C ASN A 179 12.91 6.72 -0.59
N VAL A 180 11.66 6.53 -0.19
CA VAL A 180 10.53 7.44 -0.45
C VAL A 180 9.84 7.81 0.87
N PRO A 181 10.42 8.76 1.66
CA PRO A 181 9.83 9.17 2.92
C PRO A 181 8.43 9.76 2.76
N ASN A 182 7.60 9.53 3.78
CA ASN A 182 6.23 10.08 3.86
C ASN A 182 6.21 11.52 4.40
N TYR A 183 7.37 12.14 4.55
CA TYR A 183 7.61 13.49 5.04
C TYR A 183 8.76 14.12 4.26
N GLY A 184 8.91 15.44 4.33
CA GLY A 184 10.05 16.09 3.71
C GLY A 184 9.81 17.50 3.22
N GLU A 185 10.80 18.03 2.52
CA GLU A 185 10.78 19.38 1.95
C GLU A 185 10.64 19.33 0.44
N LYS A 186 9.91 20.29 -0.10
CA LYS A 186 9.76 20.44 -1.55
C LYS A 186 11.10 20.58 -2.25
N ASN A 187 11.17 20.03 -3.45
CA ASN A 187 12.35 20.10 -4.32
C ASN A 187 13.61 19.45 -3.73
N THR A 188 13.47 18.50 -2.78
CA THR A 188 14.59 17.76 -2.20
C THR A 188 14.62 16.29 -2.66
N GLY A 189 15.75 15.62 -2.44
CA GLY A 189 15.94 14.22 -2.78
C GLY A 189 16.10 13.93 -4.28
N PRO A 190 16.11 12.65 -4.65
CA PRO A 190 16.24 12.22 -6.04
C PRO A 190 15.15 12.77 -6.95
N ARG A 191 15.52 13.12 -8.19
CA ARG A 191 14.56 13.56 -9.21
C ARG A 191 13.82 12.35 -9.77
N LEU A 192 12.50 12.44 -9.84
CA LEU A 192 11.64 11.44 -10.44
C LEU A 192 11.80 11.44 -11.97
N ARG A 193 11.97 10.25 -12.53
CA ARG A 193 12.17 10.05 -13.97
C ARG A 193 11.21 9.00 -14.49
N GLU A 194 10.85 9.14 -15.76
CA GLU A 194 10.10 8.10 -16.48
C GLU A 194 10.79 6.74 -16.34
N GLY A 195 10.01 5.70 -16.04
CA GLY A 195 10.50 4.34 -15.83
C GLY A 195 10.95 4.02 -14.41
N MET A 196 10.94 4.97 -13.48
CA MET A 196 11.04 4.64 -12.05
C MET A 196 9.78 3.92 -11.59
N VAL A 197 9.95 2.90 -10.76
CA VAL A 197 8.85 2.20 -10.06
C VAL A 197 9.15 2.27 -8.58
N ILE A 198 8.19 2.79 -7.82
CA ILE A 198 8.33 3.07 -6.38
C ILE A 198 7.07 2.66 -5.61
N ALA A 199 7.23 2.27 -4.35
CA ALA A 199 6.18 2.17 -3.35
C ALA A 199 6.02 3.53 -2.64
N ILE A 200 4.79 3.95 -2.42
CA ILE A 200 4.41 5.09 -1.57
C ILE A 200 3.49 4.53 -0.51
N GLU A 201 3.86 4.69 0.77
CA GLU A 201 3.28 3.91 1.86
C GLU A 201 3.14 4.71 3.17
N PRO A 202 2.30 5.74 3.25
CA PRO A 202 2.08 6.45 4.50
C PRO A 202 1.57 5.53 5.60
N MET A 203 2.24 5.61 6.75
CA MET A 203 1.85 5.01 8.02
C MET A 203 1.46 6.13 8.96
N LEU A 204 0.15 6.28 9.22
CA LEU A 204 -0.36 7.35 10.07
C LEU A 204 -0.94 6.79 11.37
N THR A 205 -0.93 7.60 12.43
CA THR A 205 -1.37 7.24 13.78
C THR A 205 -2.40 8.21 14.32
N LEU A 206 -3.24 7.75 15.25
CA LEU A 206 -4.20 8.61 15.98
C LEU A 206 -3.53 9.42 17.10
N GLY A 207 -2.29 9.07 17.48
CA GLY A 207 -1.55 9.68 18.59
C GLY A 207 -0.14 10.08 18.18
N SER A 208 0.85 9.67 19.00
CA SER A 208 2.26 9.94 18.72
C SER A 208 2.73 9.26 17.44
N ASP A 209 3.68 9.88 16.77
CA ASP A 209 4.43 9.31 15.65
C ASP A 209 5.66 8.49 16.11
N ASP A 210 5.96 8.49 17.42
CA ASP A 210 7.00 7.65 17.99
C ASP A 210 6.60 6.17 17.96
N ILE A 211 7.59 5.30 17.72
CA ILE A 211 7.41 3.86 17.67
C ILE A 211 8.34 3.12 18.62
N GLU A 212 7.99 1.88 18.93
CA GLU A 212 8.87 0.90 19.55
C GLU A 212 8.96 -0.36 18.72
N ILE A 213 10.13 -0.98 18.69
CA ILE A 213 10.36 -2.24 17.97
C ILE A 213 10.25 -3.39 18.97
N ASP A 214 9.44 -4.39 18.60
CA ASP A 214 9.26 -5.62 19.38
C ASP A 214 10.57 -6.42 19.52
N GLU A 215 10.61 -7.34 20.49
CA GLU A 215 11.75 -8.24 20.74
C GLU A 215 12.14 -9.09 19.52
N ASN A 216 11.24 -9.30 18.57
CA ASN A 216 11.53 -9.99 17.30
C ASN A 216 12.42 -9.17 16.33
N GLY A 217 12.68 -7.89 16.65
CA GLY A 217 13.55 -7.00 15.89
C GLY A 217 12.96 -6.44 14.58
N LEU A 218 11.70 -6.73 14.26
CA LEU A 218 11.04 -6.32 13.00
C LEU A 218 9.70 -5.61 13.23
N THR A 219 8.83 -6.17 14.06
CA THR A 219 7.48 -5.62 14.30
C THR A 219 7.55 -4.29 15.02
N ALA A 220 6.91 -3.27 14.47
CA ALA A 220 6.83 -1.94 15.06
C ALA A 220 5.45 -1.65 15.62
N TYR A 221 5.39 -1.08 16.81
CA TYR A 221 4.18 -0.61 17.47
C TYR A 221 4.25 0.89 17.74
N THR A 222 3.11 1.56 17.83
CA THR A 222 3.07 2.94 18.33
C THR A 222 3.47 2.96 19.80
N TYR A 223 4.30 3.90 20.18
CA TYR A 223 4.80 4.00 21.56
C TYR A 223 3.69 4.29 22.59
N ASP A 224 2.67 5.02 22.20
CA ASP A 224 1.54 5.42 23.06
C ASP A 224 0.34 4.45 23.00
N GLY A 225 0.44 3.36 22.23
CA GLY A 225 -0.65 2.38 22.05
C GLY A 225 -1.83 2.89 21.21
N SER A 226 -1.68 4.03 20.54
CA SER A 226 -2.70 4.53 19.61
C SER A 226 -2.74 3.68 18.34
N ASN A 227 -3.92 3.57 17.71
CA ASN A 227 -4.04 2.80 16.48
C ASN A 227 -3.29 3.47 15.32
N ALA A 228 -2.71 2.62 14.47
CA ALA A 228 -2.06 2.99 13.22
C ALA A 228 -2.79 2.43 12.01
N ALA A 229 -2.70 3.11 10.88
CA ALA A 229 -3.14 2.61 9.58
C ALA A 229 -2.03 2.81 8.55
N HIS A 230 -1.95 1.85 7.64
CA HIS A 230 -0.99 1.86 6.54
C HIS A 230 -1.75 1.59 5.24
N PHE A 231 -1.52 2.45 4.24
CA PHE A 231 -2.00 2.26 2.88
C PHE A 231 -0.85 2.48 1.91
N GLU A 232 -0.74 1.59 0.94
CA GLU A 232 0.39 1.56 0.03
C GLU A 232 -0.01 1.17 -1.37
N HIS A 233 0.69 1.76 -2.35
CA HIS A 233 0.68 1.33 -3.73
C HIS A 233 2.07 1.35 -4.36
N THR A 234 2.39 0.31 -5.12
CA THR A 234 3.45 0.36 -6.13
C THR A 234 2.95 1.13 -7.35
N ILE A 235 3.72 2.14 -7.77
CA ILE A 235 3.40 2.98 -8.93
C ILE A 235 4.57 3.05 -9.91
N ALA A 236 4.27 3.23 -11.19
CA ALA A 236 5.26 3.57 -12.22
C ALA A 236 5.16 5.05 -12.59
N ILE A 237 6.30 5.73 -12.66
CA ILE A 237 6.39 7.12 -13.12
C ILE A 237 6.40 7.14 -14.65
N THR A 238 5.46 7.86 -15.27
CA THR A 238 5.36 8.04 -16.72
C THR A 238 5.27 9.50 -17.10
N LYS A 239 5.44 9.79 -18.38
CA LYS A 239 5.26 11.16 -18.92
C LYS A 239 3.86 11.71 -18.74
N GLU A 240 2.87 10.82 -18.74
CA GLU A 240 1.45 11.15 -18.58
C GLU A 240 1.03 11.22 -17.11
N GLY A 241 1.94 10.95 -16.17
CA GLY A 241 1.71 10.92 -14.74
C GLY A 241 1.95 9.53 -14.14
N PRO A 242 1.74 9.37 -12.82
CA PRO A 242 1.92 8.10 -12.14
C PRO A 242 0.83 7.09 -12.50
N ILE A 243 1.21 5.81 -12.59
CA ILE A 243 0.30 4.71 -12.85
C ILE A 243 0.42 3.70 -11.73
N ILE A 244 -0.71 3.40 -11.09
CA ILE A 244 -0.79 2.42 -10.01
C ILE A 244 -0.70 1.01 -10.62
N LEU A 245 0.34 0.27 -10.28
CA LEU A 245 0.55 -1.11 -10.73
C LEU A 245 -0.23 -2.12 -9.88
N THR A 246 -0.43 -1.83 -8.59
CA THR A 246 -1.20 -2.63 -7.62
C THR A 246 -2.69 -2.24 -7.60
N GLY A 247 -3.27 -1.99 -8.76
CA GLY A 247 -4.67 -1.60 -8.95
C GLY A 247 -5.44 -2.59 -9.82
N GLU A 248 -6.69 -2.24 -10.11
CA GLU A 248 -7.54 -3.02 -11.02
C GLU A 248 -7.07 -2.88 -12.46
N TRP A 249 -6.82 -4.02 -13.09
CA TRP A 249 -6.46 -4.13 -14.49
C TRP A 249 -7.39 -5.13 -15.19
N GLU A 250 -7.98 -4.73 -16.29
CA GLU A 250 -8.82 -5.65 -17.09
C GLU A 250 -7.94 -6.71 -17.77
N ASN A 251 -8.45 -7.94 -17.84
CA ASN A 251 -7.76 -9.03 -18.52
C ASN A 251 -7.55 -8.68 -20.01
N GLY A 252 -6.30 -8.71 -20.46
CA GLY A 252 -5.91 -8.37 -21.82
C GLY A 252 -5.52 -6.92 -22.07
N GLU A 253 -5.58 -6.05 -21.06
CA GLU A 253 -4.96 -4.73 -21.15
C GLU A 253 -3.44 -4.86 -21.04
N GLU A 254 -2.74 -4.61 -22.14
CA GLU A 254 -1.30 -4.47 -22.17
C GLU A 254 -0.90 -3.03 -21.86
N TRP A 255 0.13 -2.85 -21.05
CA TRP A 255 0.76 -1.56 -20.75
C TRP A 255 0.92 -0.66 -22.00
N TYR A 256 1.41 -1.22 -23.09
CA TYR A 256 1.61 -0.50 -24.35
C TYR A 256 0.33 -0.07 -25.05
N SER A 257 -0.72 -0.86 -24.96
CA SER A 257 -1.99 -0.52 -25.57
C SER A 257 -2.72 0.56 -24.77
N TRP A 258 -2.46 0.59 -23.48
CA TRP A 258 -3.03 1.52 -22.55
C TRP A 258 -2.37 2.91 -22.64
N SER A 259 -1.04 3.00 -22.67
CA SER A 259 -0.31 4.26 -22.85
C SER A 259 -0.61 4.95 -24.19
N ARG A 260 -0.89 4.20 -25.24
CA ARG A 260 -1.28 4.75 -26.56
C ARG A 260 -2.73 5.19 -26.65
N ARG A 261 -3.67 4.62 -25.89
CA ARG A 261 -5.10 4.96 -25.95
C ARG A 261 -5.48 6.21 -25.16
N LYS A 262 -4.60 6.73 -24.31
CA LYS A 262 -4.92 7.81 -23.38
C LYS A 262 -4.23 9.15 -23.62
N SER A 263 -3.84 9.48 -24.84
CA SER A 263 -3.60 10.89 -25.21
C SER A 263 -4.81 11.82 -24.97
N ASN A 264 -5.97 11.28 -24.54
CA ASN A 264 -7.22 12.04 -24.29
C ASN A 264 -7.88 11.79 -22.91
N TRP A 265 -7.23 11.16 -21.93
CA TRP A 265 -7.88 10.89 -20.64
C TRP A 265 -6.98 11.27 -19.47
N CYS A 266 -7.33 12.36 -18.82
CA CYS A 266 -6.84 12.72 -17.50
C CYS A 266 -7.36 11.67 -16.48
N PHE A 267 -6.54 10.69 -16.12
CA PHE A 267 -6.92 9.50 -15.33
C PHE A 267 -7.12 9.79 -13.86
N THR A 268 -6.69 10.97 -13.40
CA THR A 268 -6.44 11.24 -12.00
C THR A 268 -7.69 11.45 -11.14
N TRP A 269 -8.78 11.96 -11.68
CA TRP A 269 -9.91 12.38 -10.83
C TRP A 269 -11.12 11.46 -10.83
N ARG A 270 -11.44 10.80 -11.94
CA ARG A 270 -12.68 10.00 -12.02
C ARG A 270 -12.59 8.62 -11.36
N GLN A 271 -11.42 7.99 -11.35
CA GLN A 271 -11.26 6.69 -10.65
C GLN A 271 -11.21 6.87 -9.14
N ILE A 272 -10.53 7.92 -8.65
CA ILE A 272 -10.51 8.28 -7.22
C ILE A 272 -11.92 8.65 -6.76
N GLN A 273 -12.64 9.51 -7.49
CA GLN A 273 -14.02 9.86 -7.16
C GLN A 273 -15.02 8.71 -7.35
N GLY A 274 -14.79 7.81 -8.29
CA GLY A 274 -15.64 6.63 -8.52
C GLY A 274 -15.56 5.63 -7.35
N ARG A 275 -14.39 5.46 -6.72
CA ARG A 275 -14.21 4.60 -5.53
C ARG A 275 -14.82 5.23 -4.28
N VAL A 276 -14.58 6.52 -4.04
CA VAL A 276 -15.18 7.25 -2.91
C VAL A 276 -16.72 7.26 -3.02
N ARG A 277 -17.30 7.41 -4.23
CA ARG A 277 -18.75 7.33 -4.43
C ARG A 277 -19.30 5.91 -4.28
N LYS A 278 -18.59 4.85 -4.69
CA LYS A 278 -19.03 3.45 -4.47
C LYS A 278 -19.05 3.10 -2.97
N TRP A 279 -18.13 3.64 -2.18
CA TRP A 279 -18.14 3.47 -0.73
C TRP A 279 -19.35 4.14 -0.07
N LEU A 280 -19.72 5.33 -0.52
CA LEU A 280 -20.92 6.04 -0.03
C LEU A 280 -22.24 5.42 -0.51
N TYR A 281 -22.27 4.77 -1.69
CA TYR A 281 -23.49 4.15 -2.22
C TYR A 281 -23.75 2.73 -1.65
N CYS A 282 -22.75 2.01 -1.17
CA CYS A 282 -22.97 0.71 -0.49
C CYS A 282 -23.63 0.87 0.90
N ARG A 283 -23.65 2.07 1.47
CA ARG A 283 -24.35 2.35 2.75
C ARG A 283 -25.86 2.60 2.60
N SER A 284 -26.38 2.83 1.39
CA SER A 284 -27.81 3.18 1.20
C SER A 284 -28.70 2.06 0.65
N SER A 285 -28.17 0.86 0.39
CA SER A 285 -28.94 -0.26 -0.20
C SER A 285 -29.06 -1.51 0.69
N CYS A 286 -28.76 -1.42 1.99
CA CYS A 286 -29.05 -2.49 2.96
C CYS A 286 -30.14 -2.03 3.95
N PHE A 287 -31.30 -1.65 3.44
CA PHE A 287 -32.59 -1.69 4.14
C PHE A 287 -33.59 -2.28 3.16
N TRP A 288 -33.77 -3.57 3.28
CA TRP A 288 -35.02 -4.38 3.16
C TRP A 288 -34.67 -5.81 3.48
#